data_68e3820e013e7031c458ea6c4f5ca4b2
#
_entry.id   68e3820e013e7031c458ea6c4f5ca4b2
#
_cell.length_a   1.000
_cell.length_b   1.000
_cell.length_c   1.000
_cell.angle_alpha   90.00
_cell.angle_beta   90.00
_cell.angle_gamma   90.00
#
_symmetry.space_group_name_H-M   'P 1'
#
loop_
_entity.id
_entity.type
_entity.pdbx_description
1 polymer ?
#
loop_
_entity_poly.entity_id
_entity_poly.type
_entity_poly.pdbx_seq_one_letter_code
_entity_poly.pdbx_strand_id
1 'polypeptide(L)'
;MILKELKIDTWVGDPTNCYIILDEESKEIMVIDPAGQVDKIEEMIKILNGKVKYIYLTHCHGDHIGGVNELKRRCGGKILIHRYDSEGLNNPEINLCPYIGMENIELEADSRIDDNDLIHLGQLEFRVIHTPGHTKGGTCLYCEKEKCLFSGDTLFRGTWGRTDLPTSSMEEIMDSITNKLMNLPDETIVYPGHGKITMIKEEKPIYLELKPKLY
;
A
#
# COMPACT_ATOMS: atom_id res chain seq x y z
N MET A 1 -4.05 -17.90 -5.20
CA MET A 1 -3.08 -16.81 -4.84
C MET A 1 -2.14 -17.27 -3.72
N ILE A 2 -0.85 -16.99 -3.79
CA ILE A 2 0.07 -17.10 -2.63
C ILE A 2 0.41 -15.68 -2.18
N LEU A 3 0.22 -15.40 -0.89
CA LEU A 3 0.56 -14.14 -0.25
C LEU A 3 1.67 -14.36 0.79
N LYS A 4 2.69 -13.54 0.75
CA LYS A 4 3.75 -13.45 1.77
C LYS A 4 3.84 -12.05 2.33
N GLU A 5 3.92 -11.93 3.63
CA GLU A 5 4.17 -10.70 4.36
C GLU A 5 5.63 -10.71 4.85
N LEU A 6 6.33 -9.62 4.58
CA LEU A 6 7.66 -9.35 5.13
C LEU A 6 7.60 -8.08 5.99
N LYS A 7 8.09 -8.17 7.20
CA LYS A 7 8.31 -6.99 8.05
C LYS A 7 9.65 -6.39 7.68
N ILE A 8 9.62 -5.18 7.16
CA ILE A 8 10.79 -4.42 6.75
C ILE A 8 11.08 -3.37 7.81
N ASP A 9 12.22 -3.50 8.47
CA ASP A 9 12.65 -2.50 9.45
C ASP A 9 12.94 -1.19 8.71
N THR A 10 12.20 -0.15 9.06
CA THR A 10 12.35 1.20 8.54
C THR A 10 12.73 2.17 9.66
N TRP A 11 13.11 3.38 9.30
CA TRP A 11 13.59 4.40 10.24
C TRP A 11 12.49 4.99 11.14
N VAL A 12 11.22 4.64 10.89
CA VAL A 12 10.05 5.23 11.56
C VAL A 12 9.70 4.55 12.90
N GLY A 13 10.40 3.48 13.27
CA GLY A 13 10.22 2.77 14.54
C GLY A 13 9.31 1.55 14.46
N ASP A 14 8.21 1.60 13.71
CA ASP A 14 7.38 0.43 13.39
C ASP A 14 7.75 -0.14 12.02
N PRO A 15 7.91 -1.47 11.88
CA PRO A 15 8.22 -2.08 10.59
C PRO A 15 7.11 -1.83 9.56
N THR A 16 7.51 -1.57 8.32
CA THR A 16 6.57 -1.54 7.20
C THR A 16 6.26 -2.96 6.72
N ASN A 17 5.00 -3.22 6.45
CA ASN A 17 4.54 -4.48 5.89
C ASN A 17 4.69 -4.44 4.37
N CYS A 18 5.69 -5.14 3.84
CA CYS A 18 5.82 -5.40 2.42
C CYS A 18 5.10 -6.69 2.07
N TYR A 19 4.22 -6.65 1.07
CA TYR A 19 3.48 -7.83 0.63
C TYR A 19 3.97 -8.31 -0.73
N ILE A 20 4.14 -9.63 -0.86
CA ILE A 20 4.52 -10.29 -2.11
C ILE A 20 3.39 -11.24 -2.50
N ILE A 21 2.76 -10.97 -3.63
CA ILE A 21 1.63 -11.72 -4.16
C ILE A 21 2.08 -12.47 -5.40
N LEU A 22 1.86 -13.78 -5.43
CA LEU A 22 2.09 -14.63 -6.60
C LEU A 22 0.76 -15.15 -7.13
N ASP A 23 0.50 -14.97 -8.40
CA ASP A 23 -0.46 -15.79 -9.13
C ASP A 23 0.20 -17.12 -9.52
N GLU A 24 -0.38 -18.22 -9.01
CA GLU A 24 0.25 -19.56 -9.12
C GLU A 24 0.26 -20.10 -10.54
N GLU A 25 -0.68 -19.67 -11.37
CA GLU A 25 -0.82 -20.13 -12.74
C GLU A 25 0.16 -19.42 -13.69
N SER A 26 0.13 -18.10 -13.69
CA SER A 26 0.99 -17.28 -14.56
C SER A 26 2.43 -17.12 -14.05
N LYS A 27 2.67 -17.40 -12.76
CA LYS A 27 3.92 -17.11 -12.05
C LYS A 27 4.28 -15.62 -12.02
N GLU A 28 3.31 -14.75 -12.25
CA GLU A 28 3.48 -13.30 -12.09
C GLU A 28 3.46 -12.91 -10.61
N ILE A 29 4.35 -12.01 -10.24
CA ILE A 29 4.47 -11.45 -8.88
C ILE A 29 4.14 -9.96 -8.89
N MET A 30 3.41 -9.53 -7.86
CA MET A 30 3.28 -8.13 -7.46
C MET A 30 3.93 -7.97 -6.09
N VAL A 31 4.79 -6.96 -5.95
CA VAL A 31 5.34 -6.52 -4.67
C VAL A 31 4.68 -5.21 -4.28
N ILE A 32 4.11 -5.15 -3.08
CA ILE A 32 3.46 -3.96 -2.53
C ILE A 32 4.38 -3.37 -1.47
N ASP A 33 4.67 -2.07 -1.59
CA ASP A 33 5.44 -1.25 -0.66
C ASP A 33 6.80 -1.88 -0.27
N PRO A 34 7.75 -2.01 -1.21
CA PRO A 34 9.09 -2.51 -0.91
C PRO A 34 9.93 -1.46 -0.20
N ALA A 35 9.69 -1.32 1.09
CA ALA A 35 10.22 -0.27 1.97
C ALA A 35 11.76 -0.28 2.12
N GLY A 36 12.40 -1.42 1.91
CA GLY A 36 13.85 -1.62 2.06
C GLY A 36 14.22 -3.08 2.17
N GLN A 37 15.42 -3.39 2.69
CA GLN A 37 15.90 -4.77 2.91
C GLN A 37 15.67 -5.68 1.68
N VAL A 38 16.02 -5.19 0.49
CA VAL A 38 15.69 -5.80 -0.81
C VAL A 38 16.22 -7.23 -0.93
N ASP A 39 17.30 -7.59 -0.22
CA ASP A 39 17.80 -8.96 -0.18
C ASP A 39 16.74 -9.97 0.32
N LYS A 40 15.98 -9.60 1.36
CA LYS A 40 14.89 -10.43 1.90
C LYS A 40 13.74 -10.58 0.88
N ILE A 41 13.41 -9.50 0.18
CA ILE A 41 12.35 -9.49 -0.85
C ILE A 41 12.78 -10.36 -2.03
N GLU A 42 14.01 -10.19 -2.53
CA GLU A 42 14.56 -10.98 -3.64
C GLU A 42 14.65 -12.46 -3.29
N GLU A 43 15.09 -12.81 -2.07
CA GLU A 43 15.10 -14.20 -1.60
C GLU A 43 13.69 -14.83 -1.63
N MET A 44 12.68 -14.09 -1.15
CA MET A 44 11.30 -14.57 -1.19
C MET A 44 10.78 -14.74 -2.62
N ILE A 45 11.11 -13.81 -3.52
CA ILE A 45 10.76 -13.92 -4.95
C ILE A 45 11.40 -15.20 -5.57
N LYS A 46 12.66 -15.48 -5.24
CA LYS A 46 13.36 -16.71 -5.69
C LYS A 46 12.68 -17.97 -5.14
N ILE A 47 12.30 -17.98 -3.85
CA ILE A 47 11.57 -19.10 -3.23
C ILE A 47 10.23 -19.34 -3.92
N LEU A 48 9.50 -18.27 -4.26
CA LEU A 48 8.22 -18.35 -4.96
C LEU A 48 8.35 -18.75 -6.42
N ASN A 49 9.55 -18.70 -6.98
CA ASN A 49 9.86 -19.03 -8.37
C ASN A 49 8.93 -18.33 -9.37
N GLY A 50 8.74 -17.04 -9.19
CA GLY A 50 7.90 -16.18 -10.03
C GLY A 50 8.67 -15.01 -10.63
N LYS A 51 8.01 -14.24 -11.49
CA LYS A 51 8.57 -13.07 -12.16
C LYS A 51 7.84 -11.81 -11.71
N VAL A 52 8.56 -10.81 -11.23
CA VAL A 52 7.96 -9.53 -10.83
C VAL A 52 7.39 -8.83 -12.06
N LYS A 53 6.09 -8.61 -12.04
CA LYS A 53 5.34 -7.86 -13.04
C LYS A 53 5.11 -6.43 -12.58
N TYR A 54 4.72 -6.27 -11.31
CA TYR A 54 4.40 -4.98 -10.73
C TYR A 54 5.10 -4.75 -9.39
N ILE A 55 5.48 -3.50 -9.17
CA ILE A 55 5.81 -2.91 -7.88
C ILE A 55 4.71 -1.88 -7.63
N TYR A 56 3.81 -2.18 -6.71
CA TYR A 56 2.68 -1.33 -6.38
C TYR A 56 2.99 -0.51 -5.13
N LEU A 57 2.77 0.79 -5.21
CA LEU A 57 2.97 1.73 -4.11
C LEU A 57 1.61 2.23 -3.64
N THR A 58 1.27 1.96 -2.38
CA THR A 58 0.03 2.44 -1.79
C THR A 58 0.02 3.95 -1.66
N HIS A 59 1.19 4.53 -1.39
CA HIS A 59 1.44 5.97 -1.31
C HIS A 59 2.95 6.27 -1.44
N CYS A 60 3.35 7.54 -1.37
CA CYS A 60 4.71 7.98 -1.69
C CYS A 60 5.66 8.17 -0.51
N HIS A 61 5.32 7.83 0.73
CA HIS A 61 6.21 8.05 1.87
C HIS A 61 7.46 7.15 1.82
N GLY A 62 8.57 7.68 2.30
CA GLY A 62 9.89 7.07 2.20
C GLY A 62 9.99 5.67 2.79
N ASP A 63 9.31 5.43 3.90
CA ASP A 63 9.25 4.14 4.59
C ASP A 63 8.42 3.07 3.83
N HIS A 64 7.77 3.42 2.72
CA HIS A 64 7.12 2.49 1.79
C HIS A 64 7.88 2.31 0.48
N ILE A 65 8.66 3.34 0.08
CA ILE A 65 9.30 3.36 -1.25
C ILE A 65 10.80 3.12 -1.22
N GLY A 66 11.43 3.01 -0.06
CA GLY A 66 12.89 3.00 0.11
C GLY A 66 13.65 1.92 -0.66
N GLY A 67 13.03 0.78 -0.91
CA GLY A 67 13.63 -0.33 -1.65
C GLY A 67 13.28 -0.39 -3.14
N VAL A 68 12.43 0.51 -3.65
CA VAL A 68 11.85 0.41 -5.00
C VAL A 68 12.90 0.40 -6.09
N ASN A 69 13.83 1.37 -6.09
CA ASN A 69 14.87 1.47 -7.13
C ASN A 69 15.74 0.22 -7.19
N GLU A 70 16.17 -0.26 -6.03
CA GLU A 70 17.01 -1.44 -5.95
C GLU A 70 16.23 -2.70 -6.36
N LEU A 71 14.99 -2.86 -5.92
CA LEU A 71 14.15 -3.98 -6.30
C LEU A 71 13.90 -4.00 -7.81
N LYS A 72 13.54 -2.86 -8.41
CA LYS A 72 13.34 -2.74 -9.86
C LYS A 72 14.61 -3.10 -10.64
N ARG A 73 15.76 -2.63 -10.18
CA ARG A 73 17.06 -2.94 -10.82
C ARG A 73 17.38 -4.44 -10.77
N ARG A 74 17.07 -5.12 -9.68
CA ARG A 74 17.39 -6.55 -9.48
C ARG A 74 16.36 -7.50 -10.09
N CYS A 75 15.08 -7.20 -9.91
CA CYS A 75 13.97 -8.10 -10.21
C CYS A 75 13.06 -7.63 -11.36
N GLY A 76 13.24 -6.38 -11.81
CA GLY A 76 12.35 -5.77 -12.80
C GLY A 76 11.01 -5.38 -12.20
N GLY A 77 9.97 -5.34 -13.05
CA GLY A 77 8.62 -4.93 -12.67
C GLY A 77 8.30 -3.48 -13.04
N LYS A 78 7.01 -3.20 -13.27
CA LYS A 78 6.51 -1.85 -13.51
C LYS A 78 6.08 -1.21 -12.20
N ILE A 79 6.53 0.01 -11.94
CA ILE A 79 6.14 0.79 -10.75
C ILE A 79 4.80 1.46 -11.03
N LEU A 80 3.84 1.18 -10.15
CA LEU A 80 2.49 1.74 -10.17
C LEU A 80 2.26 2.58 -8.92
N ILE A 81 1.77 3.80 -9.09
CA ILE A 81 1.35 4.68 -8.00
C ILE A 81 0.20 5.57 -8.46
N HIS A 82 -0.63 6.02 -7.52
CA HIS A 82 -1.70 6.95 -7.85
C HIS A 82 -1.16 8.29 -8.36
N ARG A 83 -1.86 8.91 -9.34
CA ARG A 83 -1.41 10.14 -9.99
C ARG A 83 -1.06 11.26 -9.02
N TYR A 84 -1.81 11.42 -7.94
CA TYR A 84 -1.60 12.50 -6.97
C TYR A 84 -0.39 12.29 -6.05
N ASP A 85 0.09 11.06 -5.90
CA ASP A 85 1.31 10.76 -5.14
C ASP A 85 2.55 10.61 -6.03
N SER A 86 2.37 10.58 -7.36
CA SER A 86 3.50 10.44 -8.27
C SER A 86 4.50 11.60 -8.22
N GLU A 87 4.03 12.80 -7.91
CA GLU A 87 4.90 13.97 -7.72
C GLU A 87 5.68 13.90 -6.40
N GLY A 88 5.09 13.25 -5.38
CA GLY A 88 5.72 13.04 -4.08
C GLY A 88 6.96 12.16 -4.16
N LEU A 89 7.05 11.25 -5.13
CA LEU A 89 8.19 10.32 -5.26
C LEU A 89 9.56 11.03 -5.32
N ASN A 90 9.62 12.22 -5.90
CA ASN A 90 10.83 13.03 -6.02
C ASN A 90 10.81 14.32 -5.19
N ASN A 91 9.79 14.47 -4.33
CA ASN A 91 9.67 15.64 -3.48
C ASN A 91 9.90 15.27 -2.02
N PRO A 92 11.09 15.60 -1.44
CA PRO A 92 11.45 15.23 -0.08
C PRO A 92 10.52 15.83 0.99
N GLU A 93 9.86 16.94 0.72
CA GLU A 93 8.88 17.53 1.64
C GLU A 93 7.56 16.73 1.69
N ILE A 94 7.28 15.95 0.63
CA ILE A 94 6.08 15.11 0.55
C ILE A 94 6.40 13.68 0.95
N ASN A 95 7.50 13.09 0.40
CA ASN A 95 7.84 11.69 0.71
C ASN A 95 8.51 11.50 2.08
N LEU A 96 8.92 12.58 2.70
CA LEU A 96 9.49 12.60 4.05
C LEU A 96 10.82 11.84 4.23
N CYS A 97 11.49 11.41 3.16
CA CYS A 97 12.74 10.66 3.25
C CYS A 97 13.76 11.29 4.18
N PRO A 98 14.09 12.61 4.11
CA PRO A 98 15.09 13.22 5.00
C PRO A 98 14.63 13.24 6.47
N TYR A 99 13.33 13.35 6.72
CA TYR A 99 12.78 13.45 8.07
C TYR A 99 12.81 12.11 8.81
N ILE A 100 12.93 11.00 8.07
CA ILE A 100 13.06 9.65 8.63
C ILE A 100 14.48 9.09 8.49
N GLY A 101 15.47 9.95 8.20
CA GLY A 101 16.88 9.56 8.11
C GLY A 101 17.26 8.82 6.83
N MET A 102 16.44 8.88 5.80
CA MET A 102 16.73 8.32 4.48
C MET A 102 17.34 9.38 3.55
N GLU A 103 18.17 8.94 2.62
CA GLU A 103 18.60 9.79 1.51
C GLU A 103 17.41 10.12 0.58
N ASN A 104 17.52 11.23 -0.12
CA ASN A 104 16.53 11.56 -1.16
C ASN A 104 16.49 10.46 -2.21
N ILE A 105 15.28 10.07 -2.58
CA ILE A 105 15.05 9.07 -3.60
C ILE A 105 14.69 9.79 -4.91
N GLU A 106 15.36 9.43 -6.00
CA GLU A 106 14.95 9.78 -7.35
C GLU A 106 14.22 8.57 -7.93
N LEU A 107 12.90 8.67 -8.05
CA LEU A 107 12.04 7.57 -8.45
C LEU A 107 10.95 8.04 -9.41
N GLU A 108 10.83 7.39 -10.55
CA GLU A 108 9.75 7.61 -11.50
C GLU A 108 8.82 6.40 -11.60
N ALA A 109 7.53 6.66 -11.57
CA ALA A 109 6.53 5.63 -11.81
C ALA A 109 6.45 5.29 -13.31
N ASP A 110 6.37 4.00 -13.63
CA ASP A 110 6.14 3.56 -15.02
C ASP A 110 4.70 3.79 -15.45
N SER A 111 3.75 3.79 -14.50
CA SER A 111 2.35 4.10 -14.76
C SER A 111 1.71 4.79 -13.56
N ARG A 112 0.90 5.79 -13.87
CA ARG A 112 0.02 6.46 -12.91
C ARG A 112 -1.34 5.80 -12.99
N ILE A 113 -1.89 5.47 -11.83
CA ILE A 113 -3.19 4.81 -11.69
C ILE A 113 -4.21 5.75 -11.07
N ASP A 114 -5.47 5.40 -11.24
CA ASP A 114 -6.62 6.14 -10.76
C ASP A 114 -7.61 5.28 -9.98
N ASP A 115 -8.58 5.94 -9.35
CA ASP A 115 -9.68 5.25 -8.68
C ASP A 115 -10.45 4.34 -9.64
N ASN A 116 -10.76 3.13 -9.17
CA ASN A 116 -11.42 2.06 -9.92
C ASN A 116 -10.61 1.45 -11.09
N ASP A 117 -9.34 1.80 -11.25
CA ASP A 117 -8.49 1.07 -12.20
C ASP A 117 -8.37 -0.41 -11.79
N LEU A 118 -8.33 -1.29 -12.80
CA LEU A 118 -8.16 -2.72 -12.61
C LEU A 118 -6.73 -3.15 -12.96
N ILE A 119 -6.07 -3.79 -12.00
CA ILE A 119 -4.72 -4.32 -12.17
C ILE A 119 -4.79 -5.84 -12.24
N HIS A 120 -4.36 -6.41 -13.37
CA HIS A 120 -4.37 -7.86 -13.59
C HIS A 120 -3.01 -8.48 -13.33
N LEU A 121 -2.99 -9.43 -12.38
CA LEU A 121 -1.85 -10.29 -12.08
C LEU A 121 -2.23 -11.73 -12.39
N GLY A 122 -1.92 -12.21 -13.59
CA GLY A 122 -2.40 -13.50 -14.08
C GLY A 122 -3.94 -13.58 -14.05
N GLN A 123 -4.47 -14.49 -13.24
CA GLN A 123 -5.92 -14.68 -13.03
C GLN A 123 -6.49 -13.85 -11.88
N LEU A 124 -5.66 -13.10 -11.21
CA LEU A 124 -6.07 -12.20 -10.13
C LEU A 124 -6.38 -10.83 -10.69
N GLU A 125 -7.49 -10.26 -10.22
CA GLU A 125 -7.91 -8.90 -10.52
C GLU A 125 -7.93 -8.09 -9.23
N PHE A 126 -7.26 -6.96 -9.27
CA PHE A 126 -7.19 -6.01 -8.16
C PHE A 126 -7.80 -4.68 -8.59
N ARG A 127 -8.74 -4.18 -7.82
CA ARG A 127 -9.33 -2.85 -8.01
C ARG A 127 -8.63 -1.85 -7.12
N VAL A 128 -8.19 -0.75 -7.70
CA VAL A 128 -7.67 0.42 -6.98
C VAL A 128 -8.83 1.17 -6.33
N ILE A 129 -8.73 1.44 -5.05
CA ILE A 129 -9.65 2.32 -4.32
C ILE A 129 -8.84 3.52 -3.87
N HIS A 130 -9.10 4.69 -4.45
CA HIS A 130 -8.47 5.93 -4.01
C HIS A 130 -9.00 6.31 -2.62
N THR A 131 -8.10 6.36 -1.65
CA THR A 131 -8.38 6.62 -0.24
C THR A 131 -7.50 7.76 0.29
N PRO A 132 -7.76 9.01 -0.17
CA PRO A 132 -6.99 10.15 0.29
C PRO A 132 -7.16 10.38 1.79
N GLY A 133 -6.19 11.07 2.38
CA GLY A 133 -6.23 11.53 3.75
C GLY A 133 -4.95 11.30 4.55
N HIS A 134 -4.26 10.17 4.43
CA HIS A 134 -2.89 10.01 4.90
C HIS A 134 -1.90 10.71 3.95
N THR A 135 -2.08 10.49 2.65
CA THR A 135 -1.56 11.31 1.56
C THR A 135 -2.69 11.66 0.60
N LYS A 136 -2.47 12.63 -0.27
CA LYS A 136 -3.45 13.03 -1.29
C LYS A 136 -3.72 11.91 -2.31
N GLY A 137 -2.74 11.07 -2.59
CA GLY A 137 -2.82 9.98 -3.55
C GLY A 137 -2.84 8.60 -2.91
N GLY A 138 -3.10 8.50 -1.61
CA GLY A 138 -3.20 7.22 -0.92
C GLY A 138 -4.24 6.29 -1.55
N THR A 139 -3.90 5.02 -1.69
CA THR A 139 -4.78 4.00 -2.28
C THR A 139 -4.81 2.73 -1.46
N CYS A 140 -5.96 2.07 -1.49
CA CYS A 140 -6.08 0.67 -1.12
C CYS A 140 -6.20 -0.19 -2.38
N LEU A 141 -5.67 -1.41 -2.32
CA LEU A 141 -5.75 -2.36 -3.42
C LEU A 141 -6.63 -3.54 -3.00
N TYR A 142 -7.77 -3.72 -3.65
CA TYR A 142 -8.80 -4.69 -3.29
C TYR A 142 -8.89 -5.83 -4.29
N CYS A 143 -8.81 -7.08 -3.81
CA CYS A 143 -9.10 -8.28 -4.58
C CYS A 143 -10.38 -8.95 -4.05
N GLU A 144 -11.47 -8.84 -4.80
CA GLU A 144 -12.77 -9.38 -4.41
C GLU A 144 -12.74 -10.91 -4.33
N LYS A 145 -12.16 -11.57 -5.32
CA LYS A 145 -12.04 -13.03 -5.38
C LYS A 145 -11.34 -13.64 -4.16
N GLU A 146 -10.29 -12.98 -3.69
CA GLU A 146 -9.49 -13.44 -2.55
C GLU A 146 -9.95 -12.80 -1.22
N LYS A 147 -10.96 -11.91 -1.27
CA LYS A 147 -11.50 -11.18 -0.12
C LYS A 147 -10.42 -10.49 0.70
N CYS A 148 -9.52 -9.80 0.03
CA CYS A 148 -8.40 -9.12 0.67
C CYS A 148 -8.24 -7.68 0.20
N LEU A 149 -7.82 -6.82 1.14
CA LEU A 149 -7.57 -5.39 0.96
C LEU A 149 -6.18 -5.07 1.48
N PHE A 150 -5.31 -4.54 0.63
CA PHE A 150 -4.04 -3.94 1.04
C PHE A 150 -4.30 -2.45 1.26
N SER A 151 -4.32 -2.03 2.51
CA SER A 151 -4.82 -0.69 2.87
C SER A 151 -3.74 0.37 2.96
N GLY A 152 -2.45 0.02 2.80
CA GLY A 152 -1.38 0.96 3.09
C GLY A 152 -1.60 1.62 4.44
N ASP A 153 -1.44 2.93 4.48
CA ASP A 153 -1.62 3.74 5.69
C ASP A 153 -2.99 4.42 5.79
N THR A 154 -3.99 3.85 5.11
CA THR A 154 -5.37 4.33 5.26
C THR A 154 -6.04 3.74 6.51
N LEU A 155 -6.06 2.40 6.63
CA LEU A 155 -6.76 1.69 7.70
C LEU A 155 -5.82 0.72 8.39
N PHE A 156 -5.66 0.86 9.70
CA PHE A 156 -4.96 -0.05 10.59
C PHE A 156 -5.95 -0.75 11.52
N ARG A 157 -5.49 -1.74 12.25
CA ARG A 157 -6.29 -2.39 13.27
C ARG A 157 -6.62 -1.44 14.41
N GLY A 158 -7.89 -1.01 14.47
CA GLY A 158 -8.42 -0.12 15.50
C GLY A 158 -7.99 1.35 15.37
N THR A 159 -7.33 1.73 14.27
CA THR A 159 -6.86 3.10 14.03
C THR A 159 -6.62 3.36 12.53
N TRP A 160 -6.10 4.52 12.20
CA TRP A 160 -5.81 4.97 10.83
C TRP A 160 -4.45 5.66 10.75
N GLY A 161 -3.97 5.90 9.54
CA GLY A 161 -2.74 6.64 9.26
C GLY A 161 -2.84 8.09 9.75
N ARG A 162 -1.72 8.63 10.21
CA ARG A 162 -1.66 10.02 10.70
C ARG A 162 -2.03 11.03 9.61
N THR A 163 -2.61 12.15 10.07
CA THR A 163 -3.16 13.19 9.20
C THR A 163 -2.63 14.59 9.53
N ASP A 164 -1.42 14.64 10.07
CA ASP A 164 -0.68 15.85 10.43
C ASP A 164 0.58 16.05 9.59
N LEU A 165 0.65 15.34 8.45
CA LEU A 165 1.76 15.38 7.49
C LEU A 165 1.40 16.25 6.27
N PRO A 166 2.39 16.65 5.45
CA PRO A 166 2.13 17.31 4.18
C PRO A 166 1.17 16.49 3.30
N THR A 167 0.22 17.16 2.66
CA THR A 167 -0.84 16.58 1.81
C THR A 167 -1.89 15.74 2.53
N SER A 168 -1.84 15.62 3.85
CA SER A 168 -2.81 14.84 4.63
C SER A 168 -4.06 15.64 4.99
N SER A 169 -5.17 14.92 5.29
CA SER A 169 -6.46 15.48 5.68
C SER A 169 -7.25 14.50 6.55
N MET A 170 -7.60 14.92 7.77
CA MET A 170 -8.44 14.11 8.66
C MET A 170 -9.84 13.89 8.09
N GLU A 171 -10.41 14.88 7.43
CA GLU A 171 -11.73 14.79 6.81
C GLU A 171 -11.72 13.74 5.69
N GLU A 172 -10.72 13.80 4.79
CA GLU A 172 -10.61 12.85 3.67
C GLU A 172 -10.35 11.42 4.13
N ILE A 173 -9.50 11.18 5.15
CA ILE A 173 -9.25 9.82 5.62
C ILE A 173 -10.49 9.22 6.27
N MET A 174 -11.24 10.01 7.04
CA MET A 174 -12.50 9.56 7.62
C MET A 174 -13.54 9.25 6.55
N ASP A 175 -13.67 10.09 5.52
CA ASP A 175 -14.54 9.82 4.37
C ASP A 175 -14.11 8.53 3.64
N SER A 176 -12.81 8.40 3.36
CA SER A 176 -12.24 7.21 2.72
C SER A 176 -12.56 5.94 3.49
N ILE A 177 -12.40 5.93 4.80
CA ILE A 177 -12.69 4.77 5.63
C ILE A 177 -14.19 4.52 5.71
N THR A 178 -14.98 5.53 6.11
CA THR A 178 -16.41 5.33 6.44
C THR A 178 -17.29 5.13 5.21
N ASN A 179 -17.00 5.83 4.12
CA ASN A 179 -17.84 5.83 2.92
C ASN A 179 -17.33 4.92 1.78
N LYS A 180 -16.06 4.47 1.85
CA LYS A 180 -15.52 3.53 0.86
C LYS A 180 -15.20 2.16 1.49
N LEU A 181 -14.29 2.12 2.49
CA LEU A 181 -13.80 0.84 3.02
C LEU A 181 -14.86 0.11 3.85
N MET A 182 -15.64 0.81 4.67
CA MET A 182 -16.68 0.17 5.49
C MET A 182 -17.86 -0.38 4.66
N ASN A 183 -17.93 -0.08 3.36
CA ASN A 183 -18.89 -0.68 2.42
C ASN A 183 -18.40 -2.00 1.80
N LEU A 184 -17.15 -2.39 2.03
CA LEU A 184 -16.63 -3.69 1.60
C LEU A 184 -17.29 -4.83 2.41
N PRO A 185 -17.31 -6.06 1.85
CA PRO A 185 -17.84 -7.23 2.55
C PRO A 185 -17.16 -7.45 3.92
N ASP A 186 -17.92 -7.85 4.89
CA ASP A 186 -17.49 -8.04 6.28
C ASP A 186 -16.31 -8.99 6.45
N GLU A 187 -16.24 -10.01 5.58
CA GLU A 187 -15.18 -11.02 5.56
C GLU A 187 -13.88 -10.56 4.86
N THR A 188 -13.81 -9.31 4.38
CA THR A 188 -12.60 -8.78 3.75
C THR A 188 -11.48 -8.66 4.79
N ILE A 189 -10.38 -9.37 4.55
CA ILE A 189 -9.17 -9.30 5.35
C ILE A 189 -8.38 -8.06 4.95
N VAL A 190 -7.97 -7.26 5.93
CA VAL A 190 -7.22 -6.02 5.73
C VAL A 190 -5.75 -6.25 6.07
N TYR A 191 -4.90 -6.00 5.10
CA TYR A 191 -3.44 -6.07 5.16
C TYR A 191 -2.88 -4.64 5.17
N PRO A 192 -2.59 -4.07 6.35
CA PRO A 192 -2.18 -2.67 6.49
C PRO A 192 -0.69 -2.45 6.18
N GLY A 193 -0.31 -1.18 5.94
CA GLY A 193 1.09 -0.79 5.79
C GLY A 193 1.92 -0.99 7.06
N HIS A 194 1.31 -0.84 8.22
CA HIS A 194 1.94 -1.08 9.53
C HIS A 194 1.05 -1.90 10.47
N GLY A 195 1.67 -2.52 11.47
CA GLY A 195 0.96 -3.21 12.54
C GLY A 195 0.41 -4.58 12.12
N LYS A 196 -0.75 -4.93 12.67
CA LYS A 196 -1.36 -6.25 12.53
C LYS A 196 -2.51 -6.26 11.52
N ILE A 197 -2.69 -7.40 10.87
CA ILE A 197 -3.85 -7.72 10.04
C ILE A 197 -5.14 -7.55 10.85
N THR A 198 -6.20 -7.09 10.18
CA THR A 198 -7.55 -6.97 10.73
C THR A 198 -8.59 -7.42 9.69
N MET A 199 -9.86 -7.15 9.93
CA MET A 199 -10.97 -7.52 9.05
C MET A 199 -12.02 -6.41 9.06
N ILE A 200 -12.67 -6.17 7.94
CA ILE A 200 -13.67 -5.10 7.82
C ILE A 200 -14.74 -5.20 8.91
N LYS A 201 -15.24 -6.39 9.22
CA LYS A 201 -16.24 -6.57 10.29
C LYS A 201 -15.76 -6.16 11.69
N GLU A 202 -14.44 -6.24 11.94
CA GLU A 202 -13.86 -5.86 13.24
C GLU A 202 -13.74 -4.35 13.36
N GLU A 203 -13.52 -3.67 12.23
CA GLU A 203 -13.33 -2.23 12.17
C GLU A 203 -14.67 -1.45 12.06
N LYS A 204 -15.68 -2.00 11.37
CA LYS A 204 -16.99 -1.35 11.15
C LYS A 204 -17.60 -0.72 12.40
N PRO A 205 -17.68 -1.38 13.57
CA PRO A 205 -18.30 -0.79 14.76
C PRO A 205 -17.62 0.50 15.19
N ILE A 206 -16.28 0.54 15.09
CA ILE A 206 -15.46 1.69 15.49
C ILE A 206 -15.79 2.91 14.62
N TYR A 207 -15.76 2.72 13.29
CA TYR A 207 -15.90 3.83 12.35
C TYR A 207 -17.35 4.28 12.12
N LEU A 208 -18.32 3.36 12.22
CA LEU A 208 -19.74 3.72 12.14
C LEU A 208 -20.22 4.52 13.35
N GLU A 209 -19.64 4.32 14.54
CA GLU A 209 -19.90 5.13 15.73
C GLU A 209 -19.26 6.52 15.65
N LEU A 210 -18.19 6.68 14.88
CA LEU A 210 -17.51 7.96 14.68
C LEU A 210 -18.23 8.86 13.66
N LYS A 211 -18.92 8.25 12.69
CA LYS A 211 -19.59 8.96 11.57
C LYS A 211 -20.53 10.08 12.00
N PRO A 212 -21.36 9.97 13.07
CA PRO A 212 -22.23 11.05 13.53
C PRO A 212 -21.50 12.19 14.26
N LYS A 213 -20.23 12.02 14.61
CA LYS A 213 -19.45 13.00 15.39
C LYS A 213 -18.58 13.91 14.53
N LEU A 214 -18.47 13.60 13.24
CA LEU A 214 -17.62 14.30 12.28
C LEU A 214 -18.41 15.33 11.42
N TYR A 215 -19.72 15.40 11.61
CA TYR A 215 -20.68 16.34 11.00
C TYR A 215 -21.46 17.00 12.16
#